data_7901aec40cd3fd0f311ae856c78d062c
#
_entry.id   7901aec40cd3fd0f311ae856c78d062c
#
_cell.length_a   1.000
_cell.length_b   1.000
_cell.length_c   1.000
_cell.angle_alpha   90.00
_cell.angle_beta   90.00
_cell.angle_gamma   90.00
#
_symmetry.space_group_name_H-M   'P 1'
#
loop_
_entity.id
_entity.type
_entity.pdbx_description
1 polymer ?
#
loop_
_entity_poly.entity_id
_entity_poly.type
_entity_poly.pdbx_seq_one_letter_code
_entity_poly.pdbx_strand_id
1 'polypeptide(L)'
;MTSWKFQAVESAPSDLTQGEKKELYEVGEIPPLGHVPKKMYAWAIRKEREGEPDKAMQVEVVETPELDSHDVLVLVMAAGVNYNGVWASLGTPVSMFDVHKQPYHIAGSDAAGVIYAVGSKVKRWKVGDEVVVHCNQDDGDDEECNGGDPMFSPS
;
A
#
# COMPACT_ATOMS: atom_id res chain seq x y z
N MET A 1 -7.98 13.91 -33.79
CA MET A 1 -7.04 13.08 -32.98
C MET A 1 -6.33 14.02 -32.03
N THR A 2 -6.77 14.07 -30.77
CA THR A 2 -6.19 14.93 -29.73
C THR A 2 -5.02 14.16 -29.12
N SER A 3 -3.80 14.60 -29.40
CA SER A 3 -2.57 14.05 -28.82
C SER A 3 -2.52 14.44 -27.34
N TRP A 4 -2.69 13.47 -26.43
CA TRP A 4 -2.39 13.64 -25.02
C TRP A 4 -0.87 13.66 -24.86
N LYS A 5 -0.30 14.83 -24.64
CA LYS A 5 1.08 14.97 -24.20
C LYS A 5 1.11 14.74 -22.69
N PHE A 6 1.67 13.62 -22.26
CA PHE A 6 2.11 13.47 -20.88
C PHE A 6 3.21 14.52 -20.63
N GLN A 7 2.91 15.53 -19.82
CA GLN A 7 3.98 16.31 -19.21
C GLN A 7 4.66 15.40 -18.22
N ALA A 8 5.97 15.21 -18.39
CA ALA A 8 6.80 14.59 -17.36
C ALA A 8 6.57 15.40 -16.07
N VAL A 9 6.14 14.73 -15.01
CA VAL A 9 6.08 15.32 -13.69
C VAL A 9 7.51 15.72 -13.37
N GLU A 10 7.74 17.01 -13.14
CA GLU A 10 9.00 17.51 -12.63
C GLU A 10 9.42 16.63 -11.45
N SER A 11 10.68 16.23 -11.44
CA SER A 11 11.30 15.40 -10.39
C SER A 11 10.77 15.77 -9.01
N ALA A 12 10.49 14.75 -8.19
CA ALA A 12 10.00 14.91 -6.83
C ALA A 12 10.69 16.10 -6.13
N PRO A 13 9.93 16.96 -5.43
CA PRO A 13 10.48 18.18 -4.84
C PRO A 13 11.73 17.84 -4.03
N SER A 14 12.82 18.53 -4.28
CA SER A 14 14.12 18.38 -3.61
C SER A 14 14.07 18.67 -2.10
N ASP A 15 12.90 18.89 -1.53
CA ASP A 15 12.67 19.33 -0.15
C ASP A 15 12.03 18.25 0.75
N LEU A 16 11.99 16.98 0.32
CA LEU A 16 11.49 15.88 1.15
C LEU A 16 12.39 15.55 2.36
N THR A 17 13.52 16.23 2.50
CA THR A 17 14.47 15.96 3.60
C THR A 17 14.30 16.88 4.82
N GLN A 18 13.49 17.93 4.71
CA GLN A 18 13.31 18.92 5.78
C GLN A 18 11.84 18.95 6.21
N GLY A 19 11.55 18.58 7.43
CA GLY A 19 10.23 18.64 8.03
C GLY A 19 10.24 18.18 9.48
N GLU A 20 9.22 18.58 10.22
CA GLU A 20 9.00 18.11 11.59
C GLU A 20 8.62 16.63 11.58
N LYS A 21 9.27 15.83 12.42
CA LYS A 21 8.92 14.42 12.60
C LYS A 21 7.70 14.31 13.50
N LYS A 22 6.60 13.81 12.94
CA LYS A 22 5.33 13.60 13.64
C LYS A 22 5.03 12.10 13.76
N GLU A 23 4.19 11.75 14.72
CA GLU A 23 3.67 10.38 14.88
C GLU A 23 2.51 10.07 13.92
N LEU A 24 1.82 11.12 13.44
CA LEU A 24 0.74 11.08 12.46
C LEU A 24 0.84 12.33 11.59
N TYR A 25 0.67 12.18 10.30
CA TYR A 25 0.61 13.25 9.31
C TYR A 25 -0.81 13.38 8.79
N GLU A 26 -1.28 14.62 8.61
CA GLU A 26 -2.59 14.87 8.02
C GLU A 26 -2.60 14.47 6.52
N VAL A 27 -3.79 14.20 6.00
CA VAL A 27 -3.96 13.85 4.58
C VAL A 27 -3.41 14.97 3.70
N GLY A 28 -2.45 14.63 2.85
CA GLY A 28 -1.74 15.57 1.98
C GLY A 28 -0.43 16.12 2.55
N GLU A 29 -0.12 15.87 3.83
CA GLU A 29 1.22 16.14 4.38
C GLU A 29 2.18 15.00 4.00
N ILE A 30 3.40 15.35 3.64
CA ILE A 30 4.44 14.38 3.29
C ILE A 30 5.46 14.34 4.42
N PRO A 31 5.70 13.15 5.03
CA PRO A 31 6.76 12.98 6.02
C PRO A 31 8.14 13.27 5.41
N PRO A 32 9.14 13.72 6.20
CA PRO A 32 10.52 13.74 5.75
C PRO A 32 10.97 12.36 5.25
N LEU A 33 11.69 12.31 4.13
CA LEU A 33 12.11 11.06 3.50
C LEU A 33 12.84 10.15 4.50
N GLY A 34 12.38 8.90 4.58
CA GLY A 34 12.89 7.90 5.52
C GLY A 34 12.34 8.01 6.95
N HIS A 35 11.49 8.99 7.23
CA HIS A 35 10.76 9.02 8.49
C HIS A 35 9.41 8.31 8.36
N VAL A 36 9.28 7.19 9.02
CA VAL A 36 8.01 6.42 9.10
C VAL A 36 7.24 6.86 10.34
N PRO A 37 6.04 7.43 10.22
CA PRO A 37 5.20 7.77 11.36
C PRO A 37 4.67 6.48 12.01
N LYS A 38 4.36 6.53 13.31
CA LYS A 38 3.78 5.37 14.02
C LYS A 38 2.35 5.08 13.61
N LYS A 39 1.64 6.10 13.12
CA LYS A 39 0.22 6.02 12.76
C LYS A 39 -0.02 6.58 11.37
N MET A 40 -1.05 6.08 10.72
CA MET A 40 -1.47 6.52 9.41
C MET A 40 -2.99 6.53 9.29
N TYR A 41 -3.51 7.30 8.34
CA TYR A 41 -4.90 7.20 7.90
C TYR A 41 -5.04 6.04 6.91
N ALA A 42 -6.09 5.26 7.07
CA ALA A 42 -6.41 4.17 6.15
C ALA A 42 -7.93 4.03 5.95
N TRP A 43 -8.33 3.60 4.76
CA TRP A 43 -9.68 3.09 4.51
C TRP A 43 -9.79 1.70 5.13
N ALA A 44 -10.36 1.61 6.32
CA ALA A 44 -10.44 0.36 7.08
C ALA A 44 -11.85 -0.23 7.03
N ILE A 45 -11.90 -1.55 6.86
CA ILE A 45 -13.08 -2.38 7.02
C ILE A 45 -12.91 -3.14 8.32
N ARG A 46 -13.94 -3.17 9.17
CA ARG A 46 -13.97 -4.01 10.37
C ARG A 46 -14.99 -5.12 10.20
N LYS A 47 -14.78 -6.25 10.86
CA LYS A 47 -15.66 -7.42 10.74
C LYS A 47 -17.12 -7.09 11.03
N GLU A 48 -17.38 -6.30 12.04
CA GLU A 48 -18.74 -5.89 12.44
C GLU A 48 -19.40 -4.91 11.46
N ARG A 49 -18.64 -4.36 10.51
CA ARG A 49 -19.13 -3.45 9.46
C ARG A 49 -19.08 -4.07 8.07
N GLU A 50 -18.66 -5.33 7.93
CA GLU A 50 -18.64 -6.01 6.64
C GLU A 50 -20.02 -5.92 5.97
N GLY A 51 -20.05 -5.40 4.74
CA GLY A 51 -21.29 -5.11 4.02
C GLY A 51 -21.12 -4.06 2.94
N GLU A 52 -22.16 -3.24 2.74
CA GLU A 52 -22.15 -2.19 1.72
C GLU A 52 -20.95 -1.24 1.84
N PRO A 53 -20.24 -0.95 0.74
CA PRO A 53 -18.98 -0.22 0.77
C PRO A 53 -19.03 1.15 1.47
N ASP A 54 -20.13 1.89 1.29
CA ASP A 54 -20.36 3.20 1.89
C ASP A 54 -20.45 3.18 3.42
N LYS A 55 -20.75 2.01 4.00
CA LYS A 55 -20.84 1.79 5.43
C LYS A 55 -19.63 1.04 5.99
N ALA A 56 -19.15 0.07 5.21
CA ALA A 56 -18.05 -0.82 5.62
C ALA A 56 -16.70 -0.08 5.65
N MET A 57 -16.42 0.70 4.60
CA MET A 57 -15.16 1.43 4.48
C MET A 57 -15.25 2.76 5.22
N GLN A 58 -14.40 2.94 6.22
CA GLN A 58 -14.29 4.19 6.97
C GLN A 58 -12.83 4.60 7.08
N VAL A 59 -12.58 5.91 7.05
CA VAL A 59 -11.24 6.43 7.31
C VAL A 59 -10.98 6.32 8.80
N GLU A 60 -9.96 5.57 9.16
CA GLU A 60 -9.51 5.37 10.53
C GLU A 60 -8.03 5.70 10.67
N VAL A 61 -7.63 6.07 11.88
CA VAL A 61 -6.22 6.14 12.25
C VAL A 61 -5.82 4.77 12.77
N VAL A 62 -4.85 4.16 12.10
CA VAL A 62 -4.32 2.83 12.43
C VAL A 62 -2.80 2.91 12.65
N GLU A 63 -2.25 1.89 13.31
CA GLU A 63 -0.80 1.78 13.43
C GLU A 63 -0.18 1.50 12.05
N THR A 64 0.96 2.13 11.77
CA THR A 64 1.73 1.81 10.56
C THR A 64 2.24 0.38 10.66
N PRO A 65 2.16 -0.43 9.59
CA PRO A 65 2.63 -1.81 9.62
C PRO A 65 4.11 -1.92 10.02
N GLU A 66 4.43 -2.94 10.79
CA GLU A 66 5.81 -3.30 11.08
C GLU A 66 6.48 -3.86 9.83
N LEU A 67 7.77 -3.60 9.69
CA LEU A 67 8.56 -3.99 8.54
C LEU A 67 9.35 -5.26 8.83
N ASP A 68 9.10 -6.31 8.07
CA ASP A 68 9.89 -7.53 8.14
C ASP A 68 11.22 -7.42 7.37
N SER A 69 12.09 -8.40 7.53
CA SER A 69 13.46 -8.33 6.99
C SER A 69 13.53 -8.26 5.45
N HIS A 70 12.53 -8.75 4.75
CA HIS A 70 12.46 -8.76 3.27
C HIS A 70 11.51 -7.70 2.70
N ASP A 71 10.79 -6.96 3.55
CA ASP A 71 9.76 -6.03 3.14
C ASP A 71 10.32 -4.65 2.77
N VAL A 72 9.52 -3.91 2.04
CA VAL A 72 9.69 -2.47 1.84
C VAL A 72 8.43 -1.75 2.31
N LEU A 73 8.58 -0.59 2.92
CA LEU A 73 7.47 0.27 3.27
C LEU A 73 7.40 1.43 2.29
N VAL A 74 6.24 1.56 1.65
CA VAL A 74 5.99 2.57 0.61
C VAL A 74 5.05 3.64 1.15
N LEU A 75 5.46 4.91 1.05
CA LEU A 75 4.52 6.03 1.17
C LEU A 75 3.69 6.07 -0.11
N VAL A 76 2.41 5.72 -0.01
CA VAL A 76 1.50 5.67 -1.16
C VAL A 76 1.14 7.09 -1.59
N MET A 77 1.49 7.44 -2.82
CA MET A 77 1.20 8.73 -3.44
C MET A 77 -0.02 8.66 -4.37
N ALA A 78 -0.29 7.49 -4.92
CA ALA A 78 -1.44 7.23 -5.77
C ALA A 78 -1.88 5.76 -5.64
N ALA A 79 -3.17 5.53 -5.74
CA ALA A 79 -3.77 4.20 -5.74
C ALA A 79 -4.93 4.17 -6.74
N GLY A 80 -5.05 3.09 -7.52
CA GLY A 80 -6.19 2.86 -8.38
C GLY A 80 -7.43 2.47 -7.58
N VAL A 81 -8.59 2.89 -8.04
CA VAL A 81 -9.86 2.43 -7.50
C VAL A 81 -10.38 1.31 -8.39
N ASN A 82 -10.60 0.14 -7.82
CA ASN A 82 -11.11 -1.00 -8.53
C ASN A 82 -12.16 -1.79 -7.73
N TYR A 83 -12.80 -2.75 -8.37
CA TYR A 83 -13.92 -3.48 -7.77
C TYR A 83 -13.51 -4.43 -6.64
N ASN A 84 -12.21 -4.73 -6.49
CA ASN A 84 -11.72 -5.57 -5.38
C ASN A 84 -12.05 -4.97 -4.01
N GLY A 85 -12.03 -3.65 -3.87
CA GLY A 85 -12.45 -2.97 -2.65
C GLY A 85 -13.92 -3.23 -2.30
N VAL A 86 -14.80 -3.31 -3.33
CA VAL A 86 -16.21 -3.64 -3.14
C VAL A 86 -16.37 -5.10 -2.68
N TRP A 87 -15.66 -6.03 -3.31
CA TRP A 87 -15.70 -7.43 -2.89
C TRP A 87 -15.17 -7.63 -1.47
N ALA A 88 -14.07 -6.96 -1.13
CA ALA A 88 -13.50 -7.00 0.21
C ALA A 88 -14.49 -6.46 1.27
N SER A 89 -15.21 -5.38 0.96
CA SER A 89 -16.21 -4.82 1.88
C SER A 89 -17.42 -5.71 2.08
N LEU A 90 -17.87 -6.38 1.01
CA LEU A 90 -19.02 -7.30 1.02
C LEU A 90 -18.67 -8.69 1.60
N GLY A 91 -17.38 -8.99 1.79
CA GLY A 91 -16.93 -10.33 2.17
C GLY A 91 -17.22 -11.40 1.10
N THR A 92 -17.20 -11.03 -0.18
CA THR A 92 -17.59 -11.91 -1.29
C THR A 92 -16.46 -12.04 -2.31
N PRO A 93 -16.12 -13.26 -2.80
CA PRO A 93 -16.68 -14.58 -2.44
C PRO A 93 -16.20 -15.12 -1.08
N VAL A 94 -15.16 -14.50 -0.50
CA VAL A 94 -14.58 -14.89 0.78
C VAL A 94 -14.36 -13.62 1.62
N SER A 95 -14.73 -13.69 2.91
CA SER A 95 -14.44 -12.60 3.83
C SER A 95 -12.94 -12.50 4.08
N MET A 96 -12.39 -11.29 4.06
CA MET A 96 -10.97 -11.06 4.39
C MET A 96 -10.65 -11.46 5.84
N PHE A 97 -11.64 -11.45 6.72
CA PHE A 97 -11.51 -11.89 8.12
C PHE A 97 -11.45 -13.41 8.29
N ASP A 98 -11.75 -14.18 7.25
CA ASP A 98 -11.51 -15.62 7.19
C ASP A 98 -10.08 -15.94 6.68
N VAL A 99 -9.48 -15.01 5.92
CA VAL A 99 -8.12 -15.14 5.38
C VAL A 99 -7.07 -14.72 6.40
N HIS A 100 -7.29 -13.60 7.09
CA HIS A 100 -6.35 -13.08 8.10
C HIS A 100 -7.05 -12.85 9.45
N LYS A 101 -6.25 -12.86 10.54
CA LYS A 101 -6.77 -12.66 11.91
C LYS A 101 -6.61 -11.23 12.42
N GLN A 102 -6.37 -10.27 11.54
CA GLN A 102 -6.21 -8.87 11.95
C GLN A 102 -7.55 -8.24 12.34
N PRO A 103 -7.56 -7.23 13.22
CA PRO A 103 -8.80 -6.61 13.70
C PRO A 103 -9.49 -5.72 12.66
N TYR A 104 -8.81 -5.43 11.56
CA TYR A 104 -9.33 -4.67 10.41
C TYR A 104 -8.63 -5.11 9.13
N HIS A 105 -9.26 -4.81 8.01
CA HIS A 105 -8.68 -4.95 6.67
C HIS A 105 -8.55 -3.56 6.03
N ILE A 106 -7.39 -3.24 5.47
CA ILE A 106 -7.20 -2.00 4.72
C ILE A 106 -7.64 -2.25 3.28
N ALA A 107 -8.63 -1.49 2.83
CA ALA A 107 -9.18 -1.63 1.49
C ALA A 107 -8.21 -1.11 0.42
N GLY A 108 -8.16 -1.81 -0.71
CA GLY A 108 -7.35 -1.45 -1.87
C GLY A 108 -6.19 -2.42 -2.10
N SER A 109 -5.83 -2.59 -3.37
CA SER A 109 -4.76 -3.49 -3.80
C SER A 109 -3.72 -2.80 -4.68
N ASP A 110 -3.96 -1.56 -5.09
CA ASP A 110 -3.07 -0.82 -5.95
C ASP A 110 -2.30 0.22 -5.16
N ALA A 111 -1.03 0.38 -5.45
CA ALA A 111 -0.22 1.45 -4.88
C ALA A 111 0.90 1.86 -5.82
N ALA A 112 1.15 3.15 -5.88
CA ALA A 112 2.36 3.73 -6.44
C ALA A 112 2.88 4.78 -5.46
N GLY A 113 4.19 4.86 -5.27
CA GLY A 113 4.73 5.79 -4.30
C GLY A 113 6.23 5.70 -4.15
N VAL A 114 6.71 6.15 -3.00
CA VAL A 114 8.14 6.26 -2.68
C VAL A 114 8.47 5.33 -1.51
N ILE A 115 9.57 4.60 -1.62
CA ILE A 115 10.06 3.74 -0.52
C ILE A 115 10.59 4.61 0.62
N TYR A 116 10.04 4.40 1.82
CA TYR A 116 10.40 5.12 3.04
C TYR A 116 11.21 4.28 4.02
N ALA A 117 11.09 2.96 3.96
CA ALA A 117 11.92 2.05 4.73
C ALA A 117 12.13 0.74 3.97
N VAL A 118 13.24 0.06 4.26
CA VAL A 118 13.59 -1.24 3.69
C VAL A 118 14.04 -2.18 4.80
N GLY A 119 13.60 -3.43 4.71
CA GLY A 119 14.03 -4.51 5.60
C GLY A 119 15.51 -4.84 5.43
N SER A 120 16.10 -5.43 6.45
CA SER A 120 17.55 -5.67 6.55
C SER A 120 18.14 -6.60 5.47
N LYS A 121 17.29 -7.40 4.82
CA LYS A 121 17.69 -8.34 3.75
C LYS A 121 17.31 -7.85 2.35
N VAL A 122 16.64 -6.72 2.23
CA VAL A 122 16.32 -6.11 0.92
C VAL A 122 17.62 -5.63 0.28
N LYS A 123 17.84 -6.05 -0.98
CA LYS A 123 19.07 -5.72 -1.73
C LYS A 123 18.81 -4.87 -2.97
N ARG A 124 17.61 -4.99 -3.52
CA ARG A 124 17.25 -4.37 -4.80
C ARG A 124 16.80 -2.92 -4.64
N TRP A 125 16.16 -2.60 -3.53
CA TRP A 125 15.46 -1.35 -3.29
C TRP A 125 16.14 -0.54 -2.19
N LYS A 126 15.99 0.78 -2.24
CA LYS A 126 16.48 1.72 -1.23
C LYS A 126 15.45 2.82 -0.95
N VAL A 127 15.59 3.48 0.18
CA VAL A 127 14.79 4.66 0.53
C VAL A 127 14.94 5.73 -0.55
N GLY A 128 13.80 6.27 -1.00
CA GLY A 128 13.71 7.27 -2.06
C GLY A 128 13.44 6.70 -3.45
N ASP A 129 13.47 5.37 -3.66
CA ASP A 129 13.08 4.80 -4.94
C ASP A 129 11.57 4.96 -5.15
N GLU A 130 11.19 5.33 -6.37
CA GLU A 130 9.80 5.38 -6.82
C GLU A 130 9.39 4.01 -7.35
N VAL A 131 8.22 3.52 -6.90
CA VAL A 131 7.77 2.17 -7.21
C VAL A 131 6.28 2.11 -7.50
N VAL A 132 5.90 1.11 -8.28
CA VAL A 132 4.52 0.62 -8.39
C VAL A 132 4.47 -0.75 -7.73
N VAL A 133 3.53 -0.94 -6.82
CA VAL A 133 3.35 -2.20 -6.10
C VAL A 133 2.47 -3.13 -6.93
N HIS A 134 2.92 -4.35 -7.16
CA HIS A 134 2.11 -5.39 -7.77
C HIS A 134 1.07 -5.88 -6.75
N CYS A 135 -0.15 -6.15 -7.21
CA CYS A 135 -1.25 -6.52 -6.31
C CYS A 135 -1.14 -7.94 -5.73
N ASN A 136 -0.40 -8.83 -6.38
CA ASN A 136 -0.14 -10.17 -5.85
C ASN A 136 1.09 -10.14 -4.95
N GLN A 137 1.03 -10.90 -3.87
CA GLN A 137 2.15 -11.16 -3.00
C GLN A 137 2.58 -12.61 -3.20
N ASP A 138 3.86 -12.81 -3.46
CA ASP A 138 4.51 -14.09 -3.63
C ASP A 138 5.94 -13.98 -3.11
N ASP A 139 6.61 -15.10 -2.87
CA ASP A 139 7.99 -15.12 -2.38
C ASP A 139 9.05 -15.08 -3.50
N GLY A 140 8.62 -15.18 -4.75
CA GLY A 140 9.49 -15.13 -5.92
C GLY A 140 10.30 -16.40 -6.17
N ASP A 141 10.09 -17.46 -5.40
CA ASP A 141 10.97 -18.65 -5.41
C ASP A 141 10.42 -19.82 -6.23
N ASP A 142 9.16 -19.78 -6.66
CA ASP A 142 8.56 -20.85 -7.45
C ASP A 142 8.57 -20.61 -8.97
N GLU A 143 8.15 -21.63 -9.73
CA GLU A 143 8.14 -21.61 -11.18
C GLU A 143 7.09 -20.62 -11.72
N GLU A 144 5.96 -20.50 -11.07
CA GLU A 144 4.86 -19.61 -11.43
C GLU A 144 5.29 -18.15 -11.32
N CYS A 145 5.94 -17.77 -10.22
CA CYS A 145 6.49 -16.43 -10.04
C CYS A 145 7.55 -16.09 -11.08
N ASN A 146 8.47 -17.02 -11.33
CA ASN A 146 9.55 -16.81 -12.28
C ASN A 146 9.10 -16.95 -13.74
N GLY A 147 8.01 -17.68 -13.99
CA GLY A 147 7.40 -17.88 -15.31
C GLY A 147 6.53 -16.71 -15.79
N GLY A 148 6.19 -15.78 -14.90
CA GLY A 148 5.35 -14.62 -15.21
C GLY A 148 3.87 -14.77 -14.86
N ASP A 149 3.52 -15.82 -14.14
CA ASP A 149 2.15 -16.08 -13.68
C ASP A 149 2.05 -16.13 -12.13
N PRO A 150 2.52 -15.08 -11.42
CA PRO A 150 2.64 -15.11 -9.95
C PRO A 150 1.29 -15.29 -9.21
N MET A 151 0.17 -15.00 -9.87
CA MET A 151 -1.15 -15.20 -9.28
C MET A 151 -1.50 -16.68 -9.05
N PHE A 152 -0.74 -17.61 -9.62
CA PHE A 152 -0.92 -19.06 -9.42
C PHE A 152 0.10 -19.65 -8.44
N SER A 153 0.99 -18.82 -7.88
CA SER A 153 1.93 -19.24 -6.86
C SER A 153 1.20 -19.85 -5.65
N PRO A 154 1.63 -21.00 -5.12
CA PRO A 154 1.06 -21.58 -3.92
C PRO A 154 1.57 -20.94 -2.62
N SER A 155 2.55 -20.05 -2.68
CA SER A 155 3.24 -19.41 -1.55
C SER A 155 2.75 -18.00 -1.26
#